data_457118ce58d589321c877d6ba1fc8d05
#
_entry.id   457118ce58d589321c877d6ba1fc8d05
#
_cell.length_a   1.000
_cell.length_b   1.000
_cell.length_c   1.000
_cell.angle_alpha   90.00
_cell.angle_beta   90.00
_cell.angle_gamma   90.00
#
_symmetry.space_group_name_H-M   'P 1'
#
loop_
_entity.id
_entity.type
_entity.pdbx_description
1 polymer ?
#
loop_
_entity_poly.entity_id
_entity_poly.type
_entity_poly.pdbx_seq_one_letter_code
_entity_poly.pdbx_strand_id
1 'polypeptide(L)'
;MAAINQTVKFIRAFGRAYDNKWSFLAAFLAVFFVSFSTLAALDIVPEPVEKVAEEVSVPQGTLAASAIMAAPENAVRVEIPTVGINVTIKNPASTDVAVLDEALLTGAVRYPTSAKLGQEGNTILFGHSSYLPLVNNKSFKAFNEIQNLEEGEKITVYGETMAYVYAVTDVAQADADEAAIPLTKTGHTLTLATCDSFGKKTSRFIVTAELVESYPIASAAR
;
A
#
# COMPACT_ATOMS: atom_id res chain seq x y z
N MET A 1 2.12 33.04 -39.57
CA MET A 1 0.76 32.91 -40.18
C MET A 1 0.22 31.46 -40.18
N ALA A 2 1.05 30.43 -40.27
CA ALA A 2 0.56 29.02 -40.29
C ALA A 2 -0.09 28.54 -38.97
N ALA A 3 0.43 28.95 -37.81
CA ALA A 3 -0.09 28.55 -36.52
C ALA A 3 -1.52 29.09 -36.23
N ILE A 4 -1.79 30.32 -36.66
CA ILE A 4 -3.11 30.96 -36.46
C ILE A 4 -4.20 30.23 -37.29
N ASN A 5 -3.86 29.73 -38.46
CA ASN A 5 -4.80 28.99 -39.30
C ASN A 5 -5.13 27.61 -38.74
N GLN A 6 -4.22 26.96 -38.03
CA GLN A 6 -4.50 25.70 -37.35
C GLN A 6 -5.43 25.88 -36.16
N THR A 7 -5.21 26.90 -35.35
CA THR A 7 -6.05 27.20 -34.18
C THR A 7 -7.49 27.55 -34.59
N VAL A 8 -7.66 28.33 -35.67
CA VAL A 8 -9.00 28.66 -36.19
C VAL A 8 -9.72 27.44 -36.75
N LYS A 9 -9.00 26.49 -37.40
CA LYS A 9 -9.59 25.21 -37.86
C LYS A 9 -10.03 24.35 -36.69
N PHE A 10 -9.25 24.33 -35.59
CA PHE A 10 -9.56 23.56 -34.40
C PHE A 10 -10.83 24.11 -33.72
N ILE A 11 -10.94 25.42 -33.54
CA ILE A 11 -12.12 26.08 -32.91
C ILE A 11 -13.39 25.85 -33.78
N ARG A 12 -13.30 25.90 -35.09
CA ARG A 12 -14.43 25.59 -35.99
C ARG A 12 -14.83 24.13 -36.01
N ALA A 13 -13.89 23.21 -35.74
CA ALA A 13 -14.18 21.78 -35.60
C ALA A 13 -14.93 21.51 -34.28
N PHE A 14 -14.54 22.15 -33.18
CA PHE A 14 -15.24 22.07 -31.90
C PHE A 14 -16.67 22.66 -31.95
N GLY A 15 -16.88 23.78 -32.63
CA GLY A 15 -18.21 24.36 -32.80
C GLY A 15 -19.15 23.39 -33.55
N ARG A 16 -18.69 22.77 -34.61
CA ARG A 16 -19.50 21.77 -35.37
C ARG A 16 -19.80 20.50 -34.57
N ALA A 17 -18.88 20.08 -33.67
CA ALA A 17 -19.12 18.95 -32.78
C ALA A 17 -20.18 19.26 -31.72
N TYR A 18 -20.25 20.51 -31.25
CA TYR A 18 -21.26 20.95 -30.30
C TYR A 18 -22.66 21.06 -30.91
N ASP A 19 -22.76 21.54 -32.14
CA ASP A 19 -24.02 21.64 -32.90
C ASP A 19 -24.61 20.24 -33.20
N ASN A 20 -23.76 19.22 -33.36
CA ASN A 20 -24.15 17.83 -33.64
C ASN A 20 -23.96 16.90 -32.41
N LYS A 21 -24.07 17.42 -31.19
CA LYS A 21 -23.84 16.68 -29.94
C LYS A 21 -24.62 15.36 -29.85
N TRP A 22 -25.86 15.35 -30.32
CA TRP A 22 -26.69 14.13 -30.31
C TRP A 22 -26.21 13.08 -31.31
N SER A 23 -25.77 13.49 -32.48
CA SER A 23 -25.20 12.57 -33.50
C SER A 23 -23.86 12.03 -33.04
N PHE A 24 -23.04 12.85 -32.37
CA PHE A 24 -21.78 12.41 -31.76
C PHE A 24 -22.02 11.41 -30.62
N LEU A 25 -22.98 11.71 -29.74
CA LEU A 25 -23.34 10.81 -28.64
C LEU A 25 -23.86 9.46 -29.17
N ALA A 26 -24.73 9.48 -30.20
CA ALA A 26 -25.25 8.27 -30.83
C ALA A 26 -24.12 7.43 -31.44
N ALA A 27 -23.20 8.07 -32.17
CA ALA A 27 -22.05 7.37 -32.77
C ALA A 27 -21.10 6.82 -31.68
N PHE A 28 -20.85 7.59 -30.61
CA PHE A 28 -20.05 7.13 -29.48
C PHE A 28 -20.66 5.91 -28.80
N LEU A 29 -21.96 5.95 -28.49
CA LEU A 29 -22.67 4.83 -27.90
C LEU A 29 -22.68 3.58 -28.83
N ALA A 30 -22.87 3.77 -30.13
CA ALA A 30 -22.80 2.67 -31.07
C ALA A 30 -21.42 1.98 -31.06
N VAL A 31 -20.34 2.77 -31.13
CA VAL A 31 -18.96 2.24 -31.07
C VAL A 31 -18.68 1.60 -29.71
N PHE A 32 -19.14 2.21 -28.64
CA PHE A 32 -18.99 1.68 -27.29
C PHE A 32 -19.66 0.31 -27.14
N PHE A 33 -20.93 0.21 -27.54
CA PHE A 33 -21.67 -1.06 -27.43
C PHE A 33 -21.10 -2.16 -28.33
N VAL A 34 -20.67 -1.83 -29.56
CA VAL A 34 -19.99 -2.80 -30.42
C VAL A 34 -18.69 -3.27 -29.83
N SER A 35 -17.86 -2.35 -29.29
CA SER A 35 -16.60 -2.71 -28.65
C SER A 35 -16.83 -3.53 -27.37
N PHE A 36 -17.80 -3.15 -26.57
CA PHE A 36 -18.16 -3.88 -25.35
C PHE A 36 -18.66 -5.28 -25.67
N SER A 37 -19.54 -5.41 -26.67
CA SER A 37 -20.05 -6.71 -27.09
C SER A 37 -18.97 -7.63 -27.68
N THR A 38 -17.98 -7.05 -28.37
CA THR A 38 -16.84 -7.84 -28.87
C THR A 38 -15.90 -8.28 -27.75
N LEU A 39 -15.66 -7.41 -26.74
CA LEU A 39 -14.87 -7.79 -25.57
C LEU A 39 -15.58 -8.85 -24.73
N ALA A 40 -16.90 -8.73 -24.56
CA ALA A 40 -17.72 -9.73 -23.86
C ALA A 40 -17.70 -11.09 -24.58
N ALA A 41 -17.79 -11.09 -25.92
CA ALA A 41 -17.73 -12.31 -26.75
C ALA A 41 -16.34 -12.98 -26.71
N LEU A 42 -15.29 -12.23 -26.40
CA LEU A 42 -13.91 -12.72 -26.26
C LEU A 42 -13.56 -13.12 -24.82
N ASP A 43 -14.53 -13.07 -23.90
CA ASP A 43 -14.36 -13.40 -22.47
C ASP A 43 -13.27 -12.56 -21.76
N ILE A 44 -13.06 -11.32 -22.21
CA ILE A 44 -12.07 -10.39 -21.68
C ILE A 44 -12.72 -9.40 -20.67
N VAL A 45 -14.05 -9.41 -20.54
CA VAL A 45 -14.76 -8.59 -19.56
C VAL A 45 -14.63 -9.26 -18.20
N PRO A 46 -14.08 -8.60 -17.17
CA PRO A 46 -14.07 -9.13 -15.81
C PRO A 46 -15.51 -9.38 -15.37
N GLU A 47 -15.85 -10.63 -15.06
CA GLU A 47 -17.15 -10.93 -14.45
C GLU A 47 -17.24 -10.19 -13.11
N PRO A 48 -18.39 -9.55 -12.81
CA PRO A 48 -18.63 -9.08 -11.46
C PRO A 48 -18.58 -10.31 -10.57
N VAL A 49 -17.71 -10.29 -9.57
CA VAL A 49 -17.63 -11.35 -8.57
C VAL A 49 -19.00 -11.41 -7.92
N GLU A 50 -19.88 -12.29 -8.40
CA GLU A 50 -21.07 -12.68 -7.66
C GLU A 50 -20.55 -13.23 -6.33
N LYS A 51 -20.91 -12.54 -5.25
CA LYS A 51 -20.82 -13.14 -3.92
C LYS A 51 -21.68 -14.38 -3.94
N VAL A 52 -21.08 -15.51 -4.25
CA VAL A 52 -21.64 -16.80 -3.90
C VAL A 52 -21.64 -16.79 -2.38
N ALA A 53 -22.79 -16.41 -1.81
CA ALA A 53 -23.13 -16.72 -0.44
C ALA A 53 -23.37 -18.23 -0.40
N GLU A 54 -22.30 -19.00 -0.46
CA GLU A 54 -22.33 -20.38 -0.02
C GLU A 54 -22.46 -20.31 1.49
N GLU A 55 -23.69 -20.50 1.98
CA GLU A 55 -23.96 -20.77 3.38
C GLU A 55 -23.23 -22.06 3.77
N VAL A 56 -21.94 -21.93 4.04
CA VAL A 56 -21.23 -22.91 4.84
C VAL A 56 -21.76 -22.71 6.25
N SER A 57 -22.69 -23.58 6.65
CA SER A 57 -23.10 -23.77 8.05
C SER A 57 -21.85 -24.10 8.86
N VAL A 58 -21.17 -23.08 9.34
CA VAL A 58 -20.12 -23.24 10.34
C VAL A 58 -20.84 -23.45 11.65
N PRO A 59 -20.60 -24.55 12.38
CA PRO A 59 -21.15 -24.72 13.73
C PRO A 59 -20.70 -23.51 14.54
N GLN A 60 -21.65 -22.80 15.16
CA GLN A 60 -21.39 -21.79 16.16
C GLN A 60 -20.74 -22.44 17.40
N GLY A 61 -19.45 -22.74 17.25
CA GLY A 61 -18.57 -22.86 18.37
C GLY A 61 -17.93 -21.51 18.58
N THR A 62 -18.12 -20.93 19.74
CA THR A 62 -17.44 -19.75 20.24
C THR A 62 -15.93 -19.95 20.12
N LEU A 63 -15.39 -19.65 18.93
CA LEU A 63 -13.95 -19.52 18.76
C LEU A 63 -13.59 -18.13 19.31
N ALA A 64 -13.34 -18.08 20.63
CA ALA A 64 -12.36 -17.13 21.10
C ALA A 64 -11.20 -17.20 20.09
N ALA A 65 -10.87 -16.08 19.46
CA ALA A 65 -9.72 -15.95 18.60
C ALA A 65 -8.48 -16.29 19.43
N SER A 66 -8.20 -17.58 19.56
CA SER A 66 -6.90 -18.07 19.99
C SER A 66 -5.99 -17.69 18.84
N ALA A 67 -5.38 -16.50 18.95
CA ALA A 67 -4.21 -16.19 18.13
C ALA A 67 -3.29 -17.39 18.27
N ILE A 68 -3.19 -18.19 17.22
CA ILE A 68 -2.15 -19.21 17.13
C ILE A 68 -0.88 -18.40 17.16
N MET A 69 -0.25 -18.31 18.35
CA MET A 69 1.02 -17.62 18.54
C MET A 69 2.04 -18.43 17.78
N ALA A 70 2.17 -18.16 16.48
CA ALA A 70 3.25 -18.68 15.67
C ALA A 70 4.58 -18.21 16.28
N ALA A 71 5.63 -19.01 16.10
CA ALA A 71 6.96 -18.59 16.53
C ALA A 71 7.31 -17.24 15.90
N PRO A 72 7.98 -16.32 16.64
CA PRO A 72 8.35 -15.02 16.12
C PRO A 72 9.15 -15.13 14.81
N GLU A 73 8.71 -14.43 13.76
CA GLU A 73 9.33 -14.48 12.44
C GLU A 73 9.72 -13.11 11.90
N ASN A 74 10.59 -13.09 10.92
CA ASN A 74 11.00 -11.86 10.27
C ASN A 74 9.92 -11.37 9.32
N ALA A 75 9.77 -10.03 9.24
CA ALA A 75 8.93 -9.41 8.24
C ALA A 75 9.58 -9.54 6.85
N VAL A 76 8.81 -9.95 5.86
CA VAL A 76 9.27 -10.17 4.48
C VAL A 76 8.71 -9.11 3.53
N ARG A 77 7.45 -8.70 3.73
CA ARG A 77 6.75 -7.76 2.86
C ARG A 77 5.69 -6.99 3.65
N VAL A 78 5.48 -5.74 3.30
CA VAL A 78 4.37 -4.92 3.79
C VAL A 78 3.48 -4.50 2.63
N GLU A 79 2.17 -4.55 2.84
CA GLU A 79 1.17 -4.18 1.87
C GLU A 79 0.11 -3.29 2.51
N ILE A 80 -0.16 -2.13 1.86
CA ILE A 80 -1.16 -1.15 2.29
C ILE A 80 -1.90 -0.69 1.02
N PRO A 81 -2.99 -1.39 0.65
CA PRO A 81 -3.67 -1.15 -0.64
C PRO A 81 -4.23 0.27 -0.79
N THR A 82 -4.71 0.88 0.31
CA THR A 82 -5.33 2.22 0.31
C THR A 82 -4.39 3.31 -0.18
N VAL A 83 -3.09 3.17 0.09
CA VAL A 83 -2.05 4.10 -0.37
C VAL A 83 -1.09 3.48 -1.39
N GLY A 84 -1.44 2.29 -1.92
CA GLY A 84 -0.70 1.62 -2.99
C GLY A 84 0.71 1.14 -2.61
N ILE A 85 0.98 0.90 -1.33
CA ILE A 85 2.26 0.38 -0.84
C ILE A 85 2.28 -1.14 -0.95
N ASN A 86 3.31 -1.67 -1.61
CA ASN A 86 3.65 -3.10 -1.64
C ASN A 86 5.17 -3.22 -1.76
N VAL A 87 5.85 -3.44 -0.63
CA VAL A 87 7.30 -3.31 -0.52
C VAL A 87 7.90 -4.47 0.25
N THR A 88 9.03 -4.97 -0.23
CA THR A 88 9.84 -5.98 0.49
C THR A 88 10.51 -5.38 1.71
N ILE A 89 10.65 -6.19 2.77
CA ILE A 89 11.29 -5.77 4.01
C ILE A 89 12.61 -6.51 4.17
N LYS A 90 13.65 -5.77 4.54
CA LYS A 90 14.96 -6.27 4.90
C LYS A 90 15.09 -6.34 6.43
N ASN A 91 15.82 -7.34 6.91
CA ASN A 91 16.01 -7.59 8.34
C ASN A 91 17.52 -7.63 8.66
N PRO A 92 18.22 -6.49 8.61
CA PRO A 92 19.64 -6.44 8.99
C PRO A 92 19.80 -6.82 10.47
N ALA A 93 20.95 -7.40 10.80
CA ALA A 93 21.30 -7.75 12.17
C ALA A 93 21.99 -6.61 12.92
N SER A 94 22.52 -5.62 12.18
CA SER A 94 23.29 -4.50 12.73
C SER A 94 22.45 -3.22 12.79
N THR A 95 22.65 -2.44 13.83
CA THR A 95 22.11 -1.06 13.96
C THR A 95 23.05 0.01 13.37
N ASP A 96 24.15 -0.41 12.74
CA ASP A 96 25.05 0.51 12.05
C ASP A 96 24.32 1.23 10.93
N VAL A 97 24.46 2.56 10.90
CA VAL A 97 23.74 3.41 9.94
C VAL A 97 24.08 3.05 8.48
N ALA A 98 25.34 2.74 8.18
CA ALA A 98 25.73 2.40 6.82
C ALA A 98 25.08 1.09 6.34
N VAL A 99 24.94 0.11 7.24
CA VAL A 99 24.25 -1.16 6.95
C VAL A 99 22.75 -0.93 6.74
N LEU A 100 22.13 -0.06 7.55
CA LEU A 100 20.72 0.28 7.42
C LEU A 100 20.46 1.05 6.13
N ASP A 101 21.30 2.02 5.78
CA ASP A 101 21.19 2.81 4.56
C ASP A 101 21.34 1.92 3.31
N GLU A 102 22.28 0.98 3.30
CA GLU A 102 22.43 0.02 2.21
C GLU A 102 21.17 -0.87 2.06
N ALA A 103 20.61 -1.35 3.16
CA ALA A 103 19.39 -2.14 3.14
C ALA A 103 18.18 -1.36 2.59
N LEU A 104 18.07 -0.06 2.92
CA LEU A 104 17.02 0.83 2.44
C LEU A 104 17.06 1.06 0.91
N LEU A 105 18.19 0.86 0.26
CA LEU A 105 18.28 0.92 -1.20
C LEU A 105 17.50 -0.20 -1.89
N THR A 106 17.09 -1.23 -1.16
CA THR A 106 16.45 -2.43 -1.72
C THR A 106 15.03 -2.68 -1.18
N GLY A 107 14.51 -1.83 -0.31
CA GLY A 107 13.16 -1.94 0.24
C GLY A 107 13.00 -1.16 1.53
N ALA A 108 11.98 -1.52 2.31
CA ALA A 108 11.83 -1.09 3.69
C ALA A 108 12.71 -1.96 4.60
N VAL A 109 12.96 -1.49 5.82
CA VAL A 109 13.85 -2.14 6.78
C VAL A 109 13.14 -2.31 8.11
N ARG A 110 13.19 -3.50 8.71
CA ARG A 110 12.84 -3.69 10.11
C ARG A 110 14.04 -3.28 10.98
N TYR A 111 13.79 -2.42 11.97
CA TYR A 111 14.83 -2.03 12.91
C TYR A 111 15.33 -3.25 13.70
N PRO A 112 16.64 -3.54 13.76
CA PRO A 112 17.19 -4.81 14.23
C PRO A 112 16.75 -5.21 15.63
N THR A 113 16.67 -4.26 16.57
CA THR A 113 16.32 -4.49 17.98
C THR A 113 14.82 -4.36 18.25
N SER A 114 13.99 -4.07 17.23
CA SER A 114 12.54 -4.04 17.38
C SER A 114 11.96 -5.47 17.41
N ALA A 115 10.74 -5.60 17.94
CA ALA A 115 10.05 -6.89 17.96
C ALA A 115 9.96 -7.53 16.57
N LYS A 116 9.98 -8.85 16.51
CA LYS A 116 9.63 -9.62 15.32
C LYS A 116 8.11 -9.76 15.22
N LEU A 117 7.62 -10.14 14.04
CA LEU A 117 6.20 -10.47 13.88
C LEU A 117 5.82 -11.62 14.81
N GLY A 118 4.65 -11.52 15.46
CA GLY A 118 4.20 -12.48 16.47
C GLY A 118 4.86 -12.36 17.84
N GLN A 119 5.85 -11.51 18.01
CA GLN A 119 6.48 -11.20 19.28
C GLN A 119 5.79 -10.01 19.95
N GLU A 120 5.58 -10.07 21.26
CA GLU A 120 5.11 -8.91 22.04
C GLU A 120 6.12 -7.76 21.94
N GLY A 121 5.61 -6.55 21.74
CA GLY A 121 6.40 -5.34 21.62
C GLY A 121 6.06 -4.54 20.36
N ASN A 122 6.98 -3.69 19.95
CA ASN A 122 6.81 -2.82 18.78
C ASN A 122 7.68 -3.30 17.63
N THR A 123 7.06 -3.75 16.55
CA THR A 123 7.73 -4.00 15.26
C THR A 123 7.90 -2.67 14.54
N ILE A 124 9.14 -2.24 14.35
CA ILE A 124 9.44 -0.95 13.72
C ILE A 124 9.95 -1.20 12.30
N LEU A 125 9.22 -0.65 11.33
CA LEU A 125 9.59 -0.65 9.91
C LEU A 125 9.86 0.79 9.49
N PHE A 126 10.93 1.01 8.76
CA PHE A 126 11.23 2.30 8.19
C PHE A 126 11.62 2.19 6.72
N GLY A 127 11.34 3.24 5.97
CA GLY A 127 11.53 3.29 4.53
C GLY A 127 11.70 4.71 4.03
N HIS A 128 12.21 4.84 2.83
CA HIS A 128 12.30 6.13 2.17
C HIS A 128 10.93 6.66 1.73
N SER A 129 10.82 7.98 1.77
CA SER A 129 9.77 8.75 1.10
C SER A 129 10.43 9.80 0.21
N SER A 130 9.88 10.06 -0.96
CA SER A 130 10.42 11.01 -1.92
C SER A 130 9.32 11.71 -2.70
N TYR A 131 9.34 13.03 -2.73
CA TYR A 131 8.46 13.86 -3.55
C TYR A 131 8.90 13.98 -5.01
N LEU A 132 10.04 13.40 -5.38
CA LEU A 132 10.48 13.43 -6.77
C LEU A 132 9.48 12.66 -7.65
N PRO A 133 8.99 13.26 -8.76
CA PRO A 133 8.01 12.60 -9.62
C PRO A 133 8.56 11.32 -10.25
N LEU A 134 9.85 11.30 -10.58
CA LEU A 134 10.55 10.15 -11.12
C LEU A 134 11.74 9.79 -10.23
N VAL A 135 11.85 8.52 -9.87
CA VAL A 135 12.99 7.94 -9.16
C VAL A 135 13.46 6.70 -9.94
N ASN A 136 14.76 6.55 -10.13
CA ASN A 136 15.33 5.38 -10.79
C ASN A 136 15.19 4.12 -9.94
N ASN A 137 15.28 4.28 -8.62
CA ASN A 137 15.09 3.20 -7.65
C ASN A 137 13.77 3.39 -6.91
N LYS A 138 12.84 2.45 -7.09
CA LYS A 138 11.51 2.47 -6.47
C LYS A 138 11.57 2.44 -4.94
N SER A 139 12.64 1.91 -4.34
CA SER A 139 12.81 1.86 -2.88
C SER A 139 12.86 3.25 -2.25
N PHE A 140 13.23 4.30 -3.01
CA PHE A 140 13.14 5.69 -2.53
C PHE A 140 11.70 6.19 -2.33
N LYS A 141 10.71 5.42 -2.75
CA LYS A 141 9.27 5.68 -2.53
C LYS A 141 8.59 4.57 -1.74
N ALA A 142 9.36 3.79 -1.00
CA ALA A 142 8.86 2.64 -0.26
C ALA A 142 7.68 2.97 0.65
N PHE A 143 7.75 4.11 1.34
CA PHE A 143 6.73 4.58 2.28
C PHE A 143 6.13 5.94 1.88
N ASN A 144 6.03 6.18 0.57
CA ASN A 144 5.27 7.33 0.12
C ASN A 144 3.80 7.18 0.55
N GLU A 145 3.17 8.32 0.83
CA GLU A 145 1.74 8.42 1.12
C GLU A 145 1.30 7.80 2.47
N ILE A 146 2.22 7.33 3.35
CA ILE A 146 1.80 6.81 4.67
C ILE A 146 1.15 7.90 5.54
N GLN A 147 1.42 9.17 5.27
CA GLN A 147 0.78 10.30 5.95
C GLN A 147 -0.71 10.45 5.62
N ASN A 148 -1.18 9.80 4.56
CA ASN A 148 -2.57 9.82 4.13
C ASN A 148 -3.40 8.65 4.70
N LEU A 149 -2.79 7.83 5.53
CA LEU A 149 -3.49 6.77 6.23
C LEU A 149 -4.42 7.37 7.30
N GLU A 150 -5.57 6.74 7.47
CA GLU A 150 -6.56 7.12 8.47
C GLU A 150 -6.67 6.04 9.56
N GLU A 151 -7.15 6.43 10.75
CA GLU A 151 -7.40 5.47 11.83
C GLU A 151 -8.37 4.36 11.38
N GLY A 152 -8.04 3.11 11.72
CA GLY A 152 -8.80 1.93 11.35
C GLY A 152 -8.41 1.30 10.02
N GLU A 153 -7.63 1.98 9.17
CA GLU A 153 -7.12 1.39 7.92
C GLU A 153 -6.17 0.23 8.20
N LYS A 154 -6.09 -0.69 7.25
CA LYS A 154 -5.39 -1.95 7.44
C LYS A 154 -4.01 -1.94 6.79
N ILE A 155 -3.03 -2.39 7.58
CA ILE A 155 -1.66 -2.64 7.14
C ILE A 155 -1.43 -4.14 7.29
N THR A 156 -1.10 -4.82 6.20
CA THR A 156 -0.75 -6.24 6.24
C THR A 156 0.76 -6.41 6.14
N VAL A 157 1.34 -7.05 7.14
CA VAL A 157 2.76 -7.43 7.13
C VAL A 157 2.86 -8.94 7.01
N TYR A 158 3.55 -9.38 5.99
CA TYR A 158 3.77 -10.80 5.72
C TYR A 158 5.10 -11.23 6.30
N GLY A 159 5.07 -12.31 7.06
CA GLY A 159 6.23 -13.08 7.44
C GLY A 159 6.54 -14.20 6.44
N GLU A 160 7.26 -15.21 6.87
CA GLU A 160 7.56 -16.39 6.05
C GLU A 160 6.38 -17.37 6.01
N THR A 161 5.62 -17.44 7.09
CA THR A 161 4.55 -18.44 7.28
C THR A 161 3.19 -17.81 7.61
N MET A 162 3.16 -16.60 8.14
CA MET A 162 1.96 -15.92 8.60
C MET A 162 1.81 -14.54 7.97
N ALA A 163 0.59 -14.09 7.85
CA ALA A 163 0.23 -12.70 7.59
C ALA A 163 -0.32 -12.07 8.87
N TYR A 164 0.07 -10.85 9.15
CA TYR A 164 -0.32 -10.08 10.32
C TYR A 164 -1.01 -8.79 9.87
N VAL A 165 -2.26 -8.63 10.24
CA VAL A 165 -3.06 -7.45 9.90
C VAL A 165 -3.11 -6.53 11.10
N TYR A 166 -2.65 -5.30 10.89
CA TYR A 166 -2.68 -4.24 11.88
C TYR A 166 -3.72 -3.19 11.48
N ALA A 167 -4.39 -2.59 12.45
CA ALA A 167 -5.25 -1.43 12.26
C ALA A 167 -4.52 -0.18 12.71
N VAL A 168 -4.50 0.86 11.87
CA VAL A 168 -3.90 2.16 12.21
C VAL A 168 -4.62 2.75 13.41
N THR A 169 -3.86 3.22 14.39
CA THR A 169 -4.36 3.88 15.61
C THR A 169 -3.92 5.34 15.71
N ASP A 170 -2.85 5.73 15.01
CA ASP A 170 -2.36 7.10 15.02
C ASP A 170 -1.48 7.38 13.80
N VAL A 171 -1.57 8.60 13.26
CA VAL A 171 -0.70 9.12 12.21
C VAL A 171 -0.19 10.48 12.64
N ALA A 172 1.10 10.56 12.91
CA ALA A 172 1.74 11.75 13.41
C ALA A 172 2.88 12.22 12.51
N GLN A 173 3.12 13.53 12.52
CA GLN A 173 4.35 14.13 12.02
C GLN A 173 5.19 14.60 13.22
N ALA A 174 6.44 14.22 13.27
CA ALA A 174 7.35 14.59 14.34
C ALA A 174 8.69 15.08 13.78
N ASP A 175 9.35 15.97 14.50
CA ASP A 175 10.69 16.39 14.13
C ASP A 175 11.69 15.24 14.32
N ALA A 176 12.63 15.13 13.39
CA ALA A 176 13.56 14.00 13.35
C ALA A 176 14.41 13.87 14.62
N ASP A 177 14.69 14.99 15.28
CA ASP A 177 15.50 15.05 16.52
C ASP A 177 14.66 14.73 17.77
N GLU A 178 13.32 14.86 17.69
CA GLU A 178 12.40 14.63 18.82
C GLU A 178 11.63 13.29 18.69
N ALA A 179 11.67 12.67 17.53
CA ALA A 179 10.92 11.44 17.22
C ALA A 179 11.55 10.21 17.88
N ALA A 180 11.38 10.06 19.20
CA ALA A 180 11.73 8.83 19.89
C ALA A 180 10.62 7.78 19.71
N ILE A 181 10.87 6.77 18.89
CA ILE A 181 9.97 5.63 18.72
C ILE A 181 10.30 4.60 19.82
N PRO A 182 9.36 4.30 20.74
CA PRO A 182 9.63 3.33 21.81
C PRO A 182 9.77 1.92 21.24
N LEU A 183 10.86 1.23 21.57
CA LEU A 183 11.10 -0.16 21.15
C LEU A 183 10.18 -1.14 21.88
N THR A 184 9.84 -0.82 23.14
CA THR A 184 8.98 -1.67 23.97
C THR A 184 7.60 -1.05 24.11
N LYS A 185 6.58 -1.81 23.73
CA LYS A 185 5.15 -1.53 23.99
C LYS A 185 4.51 -2.81 24.48
N THR A 186 3.43 -2.70 25.23
CA THR A 186 2.58 -3.84 25.56
C THR A 186 1.76 -4.24 24.34
N GLY A 187 1.52 -5.52 24.18
CA GLY A 187 0.79 -6.06 23.01
C GLY A 187 1.64 -6.17 21.76
N HIS A 188 1.01 -6.22 20.62
CA HIS A 188 1.66 -6.37 19.30
C HIS A 188 1.43 -5.11 18.47
N THR A 189 2.37 -4.18 18.55
CA THR A 189 2.30 -2.90 17.85
C THR A 189 3.18 -2.92 16.60
N LEU A 190 2.74 -2.22 15.56
CA LEU A 190 3.52 -1.89 14.37
C LEU A 190 3.74 -0.38 14.33
N THR A 191 4.96 0.05 14.07
CA THR A 191 5.27 1.44 13.76
C THR A 191 5.93 1.52 12.39
N LEU A 192 5.31 2.29 11.48
CA LEU A 192 5.94 2.70 10.23
C LEU A 192 6.56 4.08 10.42
N ALA A 193 7.79 4.29 9.96
CA ALA A 193 8.45 5.58 10.03
C ALA A 193 9.14 5.93 8.71
N THR A 194 9.04 7.18 8.31
CA THR A 194 9.73 7.72 7.13
C THR A 194 10.20 9.14 7.35
N CYS A 195 10.99 9.65 6.40
CA CYS A 195 11.27 11.09 6.33
C CYS A 195 10.22 11.75 5.44
N ASP A 196 9.80 12.96 5.76
CA ASP A 196 8.79 13.72 5.01
C ASP A 196 9.34 14.34 3.72
N SER A 197 10.66 14.55 3.62
CA SER A 197 11.29 15.10 2.43
C SER A 197 12.71 14.60 2.18
N PHE A 198 13.03 14.37 0.91
CA PHE A 198 14.37 14.04 0.47
C PHE A 198 15.30 15.26 0.64
N GLY A 199 16.33 15.12 1.45
CA GLY A 199 17.36 16.15 1.66
C GLY A 199 17.09 17.13 2.82
N LYS A 200 15.89 17.17 3.39
CA LYS A 200 15.63 17.83 4.68
C LYS A 200 15.28 16.76 5.70
N LYS A 201 16.21 16.45 6.59
CA LYS A 201 16.02 15.45 7.66
C LYS A 201 15.28 16.03 8.87
N THR A 202 14.39 17.00 8.67
CA THR A 202 13.80 17.77 9.77
C THR A 202 12.52 17.17 10.30
N SER A 203 11.77 16.41 9.52
CA SER A 203 10.53 15.77 10.00
C SER A 203 10.36 14.35 9.49
N ARG A 204 9.49 13.61 10.16
CA ARG A 204 9.16 12.21 9.87
C ARG A 204 7.67 12.01 10.00
N PHE A 205 7.09 11.22 9.13
CA PHE A 205 5.77 10.64 9.36
C PHE A 205 5.93 9.35 10.14
N ILE A 206 5.10 9.20 11.16
CA ILE A 206 5.06 8.03 12.04
C ILE A 206 3.63 7.53 12.05
N VAL A 207 3.42 6.28 11.66
CA VAL A 207 2.14 5.60 11.73
C VAL A 207 2.24 4.51 12.78
N THR A 208 1.34 4.54 13.75
CA THR A 208 1.21 3.48 14.76
C THR A 208 -0.02 2.66 14.47
N ALA A 209 0.10 1.34 14.59
CA ALA A 209 -0.99 0.41 14.35
C ALA A 209 -0.94 -0.76 15.34
N GLU A 210 -2.09 -1.34 15.67
CA GLU A 210 -2.22 -2.48 16.57
C GLU A 210 -2.66 -3.73 15.82
N LEU A 211 -2.12 -4.88 16.21
CA LEU A 211 -2.47 -6.18 15.62
C LEU A 211 -3.94 -6.50 15.90
N VAL A 212 -4.69 -6.78 14.83
CA VAL A 212 -6.10 -7.15 14.91
C VAL A 212 -6.37 -8.57 14.46
N GLU A 213 -5.50 -9.11 13.59
CA GLU A 213 -5.69 -10.45 13.02
C GLU A 213 -4.35 -11.03 12.58
N SER A 214 -4.23 -12.35 12.65
CA SER A 214 -3.13 -13.09 12.00
C SER A 214 -3.65 -14.40 11.43
N TYR A 215 -3.13 -14.78 10.25
CA TYR A 215 -3.54 -16.01 9.56
C TYR A 215 -2.37 -16.62 8.78
N PRO A 216 -2.36 -17.97 8.63
CA PRO A 216 -1.33 -18.63 7.84
C PRO A 216 -1.42 -18.20 6.36
N ILE A 217 -0.29 -17.88 5.75
CA ILE A 217 -0.22 -17.73 4.30
C ILE A 217 -0.14 -19.11 3.68
N ALA A 218 -1.05 -19.41 2.73
CA ALA A 218 -0.95 -20.65 1.97
C ALA A 218 0.44 -20.71 1.31
N SER A 219 1.23 -21.69 1.68
CA SER A 219 2.50 -21.94 0.99
C SER A 219 2.17 -22.17 -0.49
N ALA A 220 2.57 -21.22 -1.36
CA ALA A 220 2.53 -21.51 -2.78
C ALA A 220 3.35 -22.77 -3.00
N ALA A 221 2.68 -23.86 -3.33
CA ALA A 221 3.35 -25.12 -3.64
C ALA A 221 4.41 -24.84 -4.71
N ARG A 222 5.68 -25.09 -4.35
CA ARG A 222 6.83 -24.98 -5.22
C ARG A 222 6.75 -26.04 -6.33
#